data_8d6471cecc0518275bb8a7402f8cbd62
#
_entry.id   8d6471cecc0518275bb8a7402f8cbd62
#
_cell.length_a   1.000
_cell.length_b   1.000
_cell.length_c   1.000
_cell.angle_alpha   90.00
_cell.angle_beta   90.00
_cell.angle_gamma   90.00
#
_symmetry.space_group_name_H-M   'P 1'
#
loop_
_entity.id
_entity.type
_entity.pdbx_description
1 polymer ?
#
loop_
_entity_poly.entity_id
_entity_poly.type
_entity_poly.pdbx_seq_one_letter_code
_entity_poly.pdbx_strand_id
1 'polypeptide(L)'
;TWFLDAGEIRFGKQIFAWGMVDENSPIDNVNAFDYFYLFELGADRKLGSYSFSFEYSFQSFDVFGVVSPYHSTSRLPLGDSEFPIKVPLYPNPKQIFLDQDVSPIEFGGYIQKGFEKGDLQFSYFSGLDRIFNLSAISTWKRPEDSSQGQEYSTIAYSYRKTDVLGLGFNYFLNDLTFRGDFGLFSTKDMNNNLRVAVNR
;
A
#
# COMPACT_ATOMS: atom_id res chain seq x y z
N THR A 1 -8.07 19.99 12.52
CA THR A 1 -9.42 19.62 12.08
C THR A 1 -10.26 20.86 11.96
N TRP A 2 -11.07 20.94 10.91
CA TRP A 2 -12.07 21.96 10.69
C TRP A 2 -13.42 21.29 10.55
N PHE A 3 -14.37 21.64 11.43
CA PHE A 3 -15.70 21.05 11.43
C PHE A 3 -16.65 21.84 10.51
N LEU A 4 -17.46 21.11 9.78
CA LEU A 4 -18.57 21.58 8.95
C LEU A 4 -19.88 21.17 9.60
N ASP A 5 -21.04 21.63 9.08
CA ASP A 5 -22.35 21.29 9.64
C ASP A 5 -22.63 19.78 9.68
N ALA A 6 -22.14 19.03 8.69
CA ALA A 6 -22.33 17.59 8.56
C ALA A 6 -21.06 16.87 8.11
N GLY A 7 -19.89 17.37 8.50
CA GLY A 7 -18.63 16.78 8.07
C GLY A 7 -17.43 17.46 8.69
N GLU A 8 -16.25 17.09 8.18
CA GLU A 8 -15.01 17.68 8.64
C GLU A 8 -13.91 17.66 7.55
N ILE A 9 -12.98 18.58 7.72
CA ILE A 9 -11.74 18.63 6.94
C ILE A 9 -10.59 18.46 7.92
N ARG A 10 -9.67 17.56 7.62
CA ARG A 10 -8.46 17.33 8.43
C ARG A 10 -7.21 17.52 7.59
N PHE A 11 -6.18 18.03 8.21
CA PHE A 11 -4.83 18.12 7.67
C PHE A 11 -3.83 17.67 8.72
N GLY A 12 -2.83 16.90 8.32
CA GLY A 12 -1.75 16.43 9.17
C GLY A 12 -1.49 14.94 9.03
N LYS A 13 -0.82 14.36 10.02
CA LYS A 13 -0.52 12.93 10.06
C LYS A 13 -1.77 12.16 10.51
N GLN A 14 -2.29 11.31 9.63
CA GLN A 14 -3.58 10.62 9.82
C GLN A 14 -3.46 9.13 9.54
N ILE A 15 -4.29 8.35 10.23
CA ILE A 15 -4.51 6.92 9.98
C ILE A 15 -5.97 6.78 9.55
N PHE A 16 -6.17 6.05 8.47
CA PHE A 16 -7.48 5.76 7.90
C PHE A 16 -7.79 4.27 8.02
N ALA A 17 -9.05 3.93 8.14
CA ALA A 17 -9.55 2.58 8.07
C ALA A 17 -10.71 2.54 7.07
N TRP A 18 -10.49 1.86 5.96
CA TRP A 18 -11.48 1.70 4.90
C TRP A 18 -11.97 0.26 4.83
N GLY A 19 -13.18 0.10 4.36
CA GLY A 19 -13.81 -1.20 4.22
C GLY A 19 -14.75 -1.54 5.36
N MET A 20 -15.37 -2.71 5.22
CA MET A 20 -16.40 -3.22 6.11
C MET A 20 -15.93 -4.39 6.98
N VAL A 21 -14.79 -5.00 6.64
CA VAL A 21 -14.17 -6.02 7.46
C VAL A 21 -13.24 -5.39 8.50
N ASP A 22 -13.10 -6.06 9.64
CA ASP A 22 -12.39 -5.51 10.79
C ASP A 22 -10.87 -5.41 10.54
N GLU A 23 -10.30 -6.29 9.70
CA GLU A 23 -8.87 -6.34 9.42
C GLU A 23 -8.56 -6.84 8.01
N ASN A 24 -7.36 -6.47 7.54
CA ASN A 24 -6.83 -6.94 6.26
C ASN A 24 -7.77 -6.71 5.06
N SER A 25 -8.50 -5.60 5.10
CA SER A 25 -9.35 -5.21 3.98
C SER A 25 -8.51 -4.97 2.71
N PRO A 26 -8.83 -5.62 1.58
CA PRO A 26 -8.13 -5.41 0.32
C PRO A 26 -8.33 -4.00 -0.25
N ILE A 27 -9.32 -3.27 0.25
CA ILE A 27 -9.63 -1.90 -0.20
C ILE A 27 -8.98 -0.82 0.67
N ASP A 28 -8.34 -1.20 1.79
CA ASP A 28 -7.68 -0.29 2.71
C ASP A 28 -6.21 -0.08 2.34
N ASN A 29 -5.97 0.83 1.40
CA ASN A 29 -4.66 1.02 0.78
C ASN A 29 -3.99 2.38 1.09
N VAL A 30 -4.62 3.25 1.90
CA VAL A 30 -4.12 4.62 2.12
C VAL A 30 -2.89 4.64 3.02
N ASN A 31 -2.88 3.86 4.09
CA ASN A 31 -1.78 3.83 5.04
C ASN A 31 -0.86 2.64 4.82
N ALA A 32 0.42 2.87 5.07
CA ALA A 32 1.42 1.82 5.19
C ALA A 32 1.27 1.08 6.52
N PHE A 33 1.84 -0.11 6.62
CA PHE A 33 1.82 -0.94 7.82
C PHE A 33 3.19 -1.05 8.47
N ASP A 34 3.21 -1.17 9.80
CA ASP A 34 4.39 -1.50 10.59
C ASP A 34 4.42 -2.99 10.88
N TYR A 35 5.21 -3.73 10.13
CA TYR A 35 5.32 -5.17 10.27
C TYR A 35 6.20 -5.63 11.45
N PHE A 36 6.79 -4.71 12.22
CA PHE A 36 7.36 -5.05 13.53
C PHE A 36 6.27 -5.41 14.54
N TYR A 37 5.05 -4.90 14.36
CA TYR A 37 3.89 -5.17 15.20
C TYR A 37 2.96 -6.21 14.56
N LEU A 38 3.51 -7.37 14.17
CA LEU A 38 2.76 -8.42 13.47
C LEU A 38 1.52 -8.93 14.22
N PHE A 39 1.56 -8.87 15.56
CA PHE A 39 0.49 -9.35 16.44
C PHE A 39 -0.48 -8.26 16.86
N GLU A 40 -0.21 -7.01 16.54
CA GLU A 40 -1.17 -5.93 16.76
C GLU A 40 -2.24 -5.95 15.65
N LEU A 41 -3.44 -5.51 15.99
CA LEU A 41 -4.61 -5.62 15.15
C LEU A 41 -5.04 -4.23 14.62
N GLY A 42 -5.59 -4.23 13.40
CA GLY A 42 -6.26 -3.08 12.83
C GLY A 42 -5.39 -1.82 12.69
N ALA A 43 -5.89 -0.70 13.21
CA ALA A 43 -5.27 0.61 13.06
C ALA A 43 -3.95 0.76 13.82
N ASP A 44 -3.73 0.00 14.90
CA ASP A 44 -2.53 0.09 15.74
C ASP A 44 -1.27 -0.32 14.99
N ARG A 45 -1.44 -1.13 13.95
CA ARG A 45 -0.37 -1.57 13.05
C ARG A 45 -0.12 -0.60 11.88
N LYS A 46 -0.92 0.44 11.72
CA LYS A 46 -0.78 1.37 10.60
C LYS A 46 0.18 2.51 10.91
N LEU A 47 0.95 2.88 9.91
CA LEU A 47 1.77 4.08 9.93
C LEU A 47 0.95 5.26 9.41
N GLY A 48 0.86 6.33 10.21
CA GLY A 48 0.16 7.54 9.78
C GLY A 48 0.87 8.23 8.62
N SER A 49 0.10 8.66 7.63
CA SER A 49 0.58 9.44 6.48
C SER A 49 0.15 10.91 6.57
N TYR A 50 1.00 11.83 6.10
CA TYR A 50 0.62 13.23 5.97
C TYR A 50 -0.36 13.38 4.82
N SER A 51 -1.54 13.89 5.14
CA SER A 51 -2.64 13.96 4.19
C SER A 51 -3.58 15.12 4.49
N PHE A 52 -4.33 15.47 3.48
CA PHE A 52 -5.54 16.28 3.58
C PHE A 52 -6.72 15.34 3.35
N SER A 53 -7.69 15.33 4.27
CA SER A 53 -8.90 14.52 4.16
C SER A 53 -10.16 15.37 4.34
N PHE A 54 -11.19 14.91 3.68
CA PHE A 54 -12.52 15.49 3.71
C PHE A 54 -13.53 14.38 3.96
N GLU A 55 -14.44 14.59 4.89
CA GLU A 55 -15.56 13.70 5.17
C GLU A 55 -16.84 14.52 5.27
N TYR A 56 -17.90 14.05 4.65
CA TYR A 56 -19.19 14.71 4.69
C TYR A 56 -20.35 13.73 4.61
N SER A 57 -21.30 13.85 5.54
CA SER A 57 -22.51 13.04 5.62
C SER A 57 -23.69 13.77 4.98
N PHE A 58 -24.17 13.22 3.88
CA PHE A 58 -25.43 13.62 3.27
C PHE A 58 -26.59 12.84 3.92
N GLN A 59 -27.83 13.26 3.66
CA GLN A 59 -29.01 12.57 4.22
C GLN A 59 -29.08 11.08 3.86
N SER A 60 -28.51 10.67 2.73
CA SER A 60 -28.66 9.33 2.18
C SER A 60 -27.33 8.56 2.02
N PHE A 61 -26.21 9.22 2.15
CA PHE A 61 -24.88 8.60 1.95
C PHE A 61 -23.77 9.46 2.55
N ASP A 62 -22.67 8.83 2.85
CA ASP A 62 -21.44 9.45 3.32
C ASP A 62 -20.40 9.47 2.21
N VAL A 63 -19.62 10.54 2.15
CA VAL A 63 -18.51 10.69 1.21
C VAL A 63 -17.25 10.98 2.00
N PHE A 64 -16.20 10.27 1.64
CA PHE A 64 -14.86 10.50 2.15
C PHE A 64 -13.87 10.67 1.01
N GLY A 65 -12.92 11.60 1.16
CA GLY A 65 -11.82 11.79 0.24
C GLY A 65 -10.51 12.08 0.96
N VAL A 66 -9.41 11.63 0.38
CA VAL A 66 -8.05 11.87 0.90
C VAL A 66 -7.07 12.13 -0.22
N VAL A 67 -6.15 13.06 0.03
CA VAL A 67 -4.99 13.33 -0.84
C VAL A 67 -3.74 13.35 0.04
N SER A 68 -2.73 12.57 -0.35
CA SER A 68 -1.42 12.53 0.28
C SER A 68 -0.35 12.99 -0.69
N PRO A 69 0.42 14.06 -0.38
CA PRO A 69 1.50 14.53 -1.26
C PRO A 69 2.77 13.66 -1.17
N TYR A 70 2.79 12.70 -0.25
CA TYR A 70 3.96 11.85 -0.01
C TYR A 70 3.57 10.39 0.00
N HIS A 71 4.39 9.58 -0.67
CA HIS A 71 4.31 8.12 -0.56
C HIS A 71 4.88 7.65 0.77
N SER A 72 4.11 6.83 1.49
CA SER A 72 4.54 6.18 2.74
C SER A 72 4.72 4.69 2.50
N THR A 73 5.89 4.16 2.86
CA THR A 73 6.22 2.73 2.72
C THR A 73 5.98 1.96 4.00
N SER A 74 5.60 0.70 3.88
CA SER A 74 5.50 -0.21 5.01
C SER A 74 6.88 -0.48 5.62
N ARG A 75 6.95 -0.54 6.94
CA ARG A 75 8.17 -0.88 7.66
C ARG A 75 8.26 -2.40 7.82
N LEU A 76 9.27 -2.99 7.19
CA LEU A 76 9.51 -4.43 7.24
C LEU A 76 10.68 -4.73 8.20
N PRO A 77 10.63 -5.82 8.99
CA PRO A 77 11.70 -6.22 9.92
C PRO A 77 12.88 -6.87 9.20
N LEU A 78 13.31 -6.29 8.07
CA LEU A 78 14.41 -6.80 7.27
C LEU A 78 15.76 -6.40 7.89
N GLY A 79 16.61 -7.39 8.15
CA GLY A 79 17.95 -7.16 8.70
C GLY A 79 17.98 -6.79 10.18
N ASP A 80 16.85 -6.77 10.86
CA ASP A 80 16.79 -6.63 12.30
C ASP A 80 17.31 -7.88 13.00
N SER A 81 18.02 -7.73 14.12
CA SER A 81 18.59 -8.86 14.88
C SER A 81 17.51 -9.65 15.62
N GLU A 82 16.44 -9.00 16.04
CA GLU A 82 15.31 -9.62 16.75
C GLU A 82 14.33 -10.30 15.79
N PHE A 83 14.23 -9.77 14.56
CA PHE A 83 13.43 -10.35 13.49
C PHE A 83 14.29 -10.67 12.26
N PRO A 84 15.19 -11.63 12.34
CA PRO A 84 16.15 -11.92 11.28
C PRO A 84 15.47 -12.62 10.09
N ILE A 85 14.89 -11.88 9.17
CA ILE A 85 14.51 -12.43 7.87
C ILE A 85 15.76 -12.43 6.99
N LYS A 86 16.60 -13.43 7.18
CA LYS A 86 17.78 -13.65 6.35
C LYS A 86 17.49 -14.80 5.40
N VAL A 87 17.27 -14.49 4.15
CA VAL A 87 17.27 -15.51 3.09
C VAL A 87 18.70 -15.56 2.52
N PRO A 88 19.45 -16.64 2.74
CA PRO A 88 20.75 -16.80 2.11
C PRO A 88 20.55 -16.97 0.59
N LEU A 89 20.88 -15.94 -0.17
CA LEU A 89 20.90 -15.99 -1.62
C LEU A 89 22.33 -16.27 -2.08
N TYR A 90 22.48 -17.25 -2.94
CA TYR A 90 23.74 -17.52 -3.61
C TYR A 90 23.53 -17.50 -5.14
N PRO A 91 24.37 -16.75 -5.87
CA PRO A 91 25.42 -15.85 -5.40
C PRO A 91 24.82 -14.67 -4.60
N ASN A 92 25.61 -14.07 -3.69
CA ASN A 92 25.15 -12.95 -2.86
C ASN A 92 24.84 -11.74 -3.75
N PRO A 93 23.56 -11.37 -3.95
CA PRO A 93 23.19 -10.36 -4.91
C PRO A 93 23.39 -8.95 -4.35
N LYS A 94 23.81 -8.02 -5.21
CA LYS A 94 23.70 -6.61 -4.94
C LYS A 94 22.22 -6.21 -5.01
N GLN A 95 21.69 -5.64 -3.93
CA GLN A 95 20.34 -5.10 -3.90
C GLN A 95 20.35 -3.62 -4.22
N ILE A 96 19.50 -3.18 -5.12
CA ILE A 96 19.30 -1.78 -5.46
C ILE A 96 17.80 -1.45 -5.46
N PHE A 97 17.48 -0.24 -4.98
CA PHE A 97 16.15 0.34 -5.18
C PHE A 97 16.21 1.25 -6.38
N LEU A 98 15.29 1.05 -7.30
CA LEU A 98 15.14 1.94 -8.44
C LEU A 98 14.50 3.22 -7.95
N ASP A 99 15.22 4.32 -8.14
CA ASP A 99 14.76 5.63 -7.76
C ASP A 99 13.57 6.02 -8.64
N GLN A 100 12.48 6.43 -8.00
CA GLN A 100 11.34 6.98 -8.70
C GLN A 100 11.49 8.50 -8.63
N ASP A 101 11.84 9.12 -9.73
CA ASP A 101 12.12 10.55 -9.86
C ASP A 101 10.95 11.46 -9.42
N VAL A 102 9.79 10.90 -9.18
CA VAL A 102 8.59 11.63 -8.76
C VAL A 102 7.87 10.84 -7.66
N SER A 103 7.76 11.43 -6.47
CA SER A 103 6.79 10.96 -5.48
C SER A 103 5.38 11.34 -5.99
N PRO A 104 4.58 10.40 -6.46
CA PRO A 104 3.26 10.73 -6.98
C PRO A 104 2.37 11.20 -5.85
N ILE A 105 1.52 12.18 -6.14
CA ILE A 105 0.39 12.48 -5.28
C ILE A 105 -0.50 11.24 -5.25
N GLU A 106 -0.76 10.75 -4.06
CA GLU A 106 -1.66 9.64 -3.82
C GLU A 106 -3.02 10.18 -3.41
N PHE A 107 -4.07 9.58 -3.90
CA PHE A 107 -5.42 10.01 -3.55
C PHE A 107 -6.40 8.84 -3.56
N GLY A 108 -7.49 9.03 -2.85
CA GLY A 108 -8.56 8.06 -2.86
C GLY A 108 -9.77 8.57 -2.10
N GLY A 109 -10.79 7.73 -2.04
CA GLY A 109 -12.01 8.04 -1.33
C GLY A 109 -13.03 6.92 -1.44
N TYR A 110 -14.13 7.10 -0.73
CA TYR A 110 -15.26 6.21 -0.82
C TYR A 110 -16.59 6.97 -0.73
N ILE A 111 -17.63 6.31 -1.21
CA ILE A 111 -19.02 6.64 -0.98
C ILE A 111 -19.64 5.45 -0.28
N GLN A 112 -20.31 5.70 0.85
CA GLN A 112 -20.99 4.68 1.64
C GLN A 112 -22.46 5.03 1.77
N LYS A 113 -23.31 4.02 1.63
CA LYS A 113 -24.75 4.15 1.82
C LYS A 113 -25.26 3.10 2.78
N GLY A 114 -25.95 3.57 3.82
CA GLY A 114 -26.71 2.73 4.75
C GLY A 114 -28.08 2.35 4.17
N PHE A 115 -28.52 1.14 4.47
CA PHE A 115 -29.82 0.58 4.19
C PHE A 115 -30.40 -0.01 5.48
N GLU A 116 -31.66 -0.35 5.46
CA GLU A 116 -32.35 -0.93 6.64
C GLU A 116 -31.64 -2.16 7.23
N LYS A 117 -30.98 -2.95 6.39
CA LYS A 117 -30.34 -4.22 6.77
C LYS A 117 -28.83 -4.26 6.52
N GLY A 118 -28.17 -3.12 6.42
CA GLY A 118 -26.74 -3.09 6.23
C GLY A 118 -26.23 -1.88 5.46
N ASP A 119 -24.97 -1.94 5.07
CA ASP A 119 -24.25 -0.87 4.41
C ASP A 119 -23.57 -1.38 3.14
N LEU A 120 -23.39 -0.47 2.19
CA LEU A 120 -22.64 -0.70 0.96
C LEU A 120 -21.65 0.45 0.76
N GLN A 121 -20.39 0.12 0.47
CA GLN A 121 -19.32 1.07 0.22
C GLN A 121 -18.69 0.82 -1.15
N PHE A 122 -18.51 1.89 -1.92
CA PHE A 122 -17.68 1.89 -3.13
C PHE A 122 -16.47 2.78 -2.88
N SER A 123 -15.29 2.29 -3.19
CA SER A 123 -14.04 3.02 -2.97
C SER A 123 -13.13 3.00 -4.19
N TYR A 124 -12.26 4.00 -4.25
CA TYR A 124 -11.18 4.09 -5.21
C TYR A 124 -9.92 4.61 -4.53
N PHE A 125 -8.78 4.03 -4.87
CA PHE A 125 -7.46 4.49 -4.46
C PHE A 125 -6.51 4.50 -5.65
N SER A 126 -5.66 5.52 -5.74
CA SER A 126 -4.56 5.61 -6.70
C SER A 126 -3.30 6.08 -5.99
N GLY A 127 -2.26 5.28 -6.06
CA GLY A 127 -0.98 5.54 -5.37
C GLY A 127 0.10 4.57 -5.78
N LEU A 128 1.08 4.37 -4.89
CA LEU A 128 2.10 3.34 -5.03
C LEU A 128 1.85 2.18 -4.05
N ASP A 129 2.34 1.00 -4.41
CA ASP A 129 2.36 -0.15 -3.51
C ASP A 129 3.07 0.20 -2.20
N ARG A 130 2.53 -0.25 -1.07
CA ARG A 130 3.13 0.02 0.25
C ARG A 130 4.35 -0.84 0.56
N ILE A 131 4.51 -1.94 -0.18
CA ILE A 131 5.65 -2.84 -0.12
C ILE A 131 6.34 -2.83 -1.49
N PHE A 132 7.66 -2.80 -1.47
CA PHE A 132 8.44 -2.87 -2.70
C PHE A 132 8.26 -4.22 -3.39
N ASN A 133 8.36 -4.20 -4.72
CA ASN A 133 8.25 -5.37 -5.58
C ASN A 133 9.57 -5.64 -6.29
N LEU A 134 9.81 -6.91 -6.60
CA LEU A 134 10.92 -7.31 -7.45
C LEU A 134 10.67 -6.82 -8.88
N SER A 135 11.52 -5.91 -9.36
CA SER A 135 11.41 -5.32 -10.70
C SER A 135 12.37 -5.98 -11.69
N ALA A 136 13.57 -6.36 -11.26
CA ALA A 136 14.53 -7.06 -12.10
C ALA A 136 15.51 -7.92 -11.32
N ILE A 137 15.98 -8.95 -12.01
CA ILE A 137 17.16 -9.73 -11.62
C ILE A 137 18.11 -9.73 -12.82
N SER A 138 19.36 -9.35 -12.60
CA SER A 138 20.40 -9.44 -13.61
C SER A 138 21.59 -10.21 -13.07
N THR A 139 22.05 -11.20 -13.85
CA THR A 139 23.28 -11.95 -13.59
C THR A 139 24.31 -11.64 -14.66
N TRP A 140 25.55 -11.43 -14.27
CA TRP A 140 26.62 -11.12 -15.18
C TRP A 140 27.96 -11.66 -14.67
N LYS A 141 28.86 -11.96 -15.60
CA LYS A 141 30.22 -12.38 -15.30
C LYS A 141 31.16 -11.23 -15.62
N ARG A 142 32.07 -10.91 -14.68
CA ARG A 142 33.12 -9.95 -14.98
C ARG A 142 34.11 -10.58 -15.96
N PRO A 143 34.47 -9.91 -17.08
CA PRO A 143 35.38 -10.45 -18.05
C PRO A 143 36.77 -10.85 -17.48
N GLU A 144 37.21 -10.10 -16.47
CA GLU A 144 38.50 -10.31 -15.79
C GLU A 144 38.49 -11.56 -14.89
N ASP A 145 37.33 -11.99 -14.42
CA ASP A 145 37.16 -13.15 -13.53
C ASP A 145 36.62 -14.38 -14.27
N SER A 146 36.58 -14.34 -15.59
CA SER A 146 35.99 -15.42 -16.42
C SER A 146 36.67 -16.81 -16.24
N SER A 147 37.91 -16.82 -15.76
CA SER A 147 38.63 -18.05 -15.44
C SER A 147 38.21 -18.72 -14.13
N GLN A 148 37.56 -18.00 -13.21
CA GLN A 148 37.17 -18.54 -11.90
C GLN A 148 35.66 -18.84 -11.80
N GLY A 149 34.86 -18.59 -12.84
CA GLY A 149 33.44 -18.91 -12.86
C GLY A 149 32.58 -18.08 -11.90
N GLN A 150 33.12 -16.98 -11.35
CA GLN A 150 32.40 -16.17 -10.40
C GLN A 150 31.28 -15.36 -11.09
N GLU A 151 30.06 -15.59 -10.65
CA GLU A 151 28.87 -14.87 -11.13
C GLU A 151 28.46 -13.82 -10.14
N TYR A 152 28.08 -12.65 -10.65
CA TYR A 152 27.54 -11.55 -9.89
C TYR A 152 26.06 -11.40 -10.20
N SER A 153 25.25 -11.10 -9.20
CA SER A 153 23.83 -10.81 -9.41
C SER A 153 23.44 -9.48 -8.81
N THR A 154 22.49 -8.82 -9.45
CA THR A 154 21.87 -7.59 -8.98
C THR A 154 20.37 -7.80 -8.97
N ILE A 155 19.74 -7.48 -7.84
CA ILE A 155 18.30 -7.49 -7.66
C ILE A 155 17.83 -6.04 -7.55
N ALA A 156 16.89 -5.65 -8.41
CA ALA A 156 16.30 -4.33 -8.40
C ALA A 156 14.87 -4.40 -7.85
N TYR A 157 14.56 -3.50 -6.92
CA TYR A 157 13.24 -3.33 -6.32
C TYR A 157 12.66 -1.98 -6.70
N SER A 158 11.33 -1.92 -6.81
CA SER A 158 10.60 -0.66 -7.00
C SER A 158 9.22 -0.73 -6.36
N TYR A 159 8.58 0.44 -6.21
CA TYR A 159 7.17 0.55 -5.84
C TYR A 159 6.35 0.76 -7.12
N ARG A 160 5.39 -0.13 -7.39
CA ARG A 160 4.56 -0.06 -8.59
C ARG A 160 3.41 0.91 -8.38
N LYS A 161 3.02 1.59 -9.45
CA LYS A 161 1.76 2.35 -9.43
C LYS A 161 0.60 1.38 -9.36
N THR A 162 -0.31 1.62 -8.41
CA THR A 162 -1.45 0.77 -8.13
C THR A 162 -2.71 1.60 -8.05
N ASP A 163 -3.70 1.21 -8.85
CA ASP A 163 -5.06 1.71 -8.80
C ASP A 163 -5.96 0.59 -8.24
N VAL A 164 -6.80 0.90 -7.27
CA VAL A 164 -7.68 -0.07 -6.60
C VAL A 164 -9.12 0.43 -6.68
N LEU A 165 -10.02 -0.38 -7.27
CA LEU A 165 -11.45 -0.21 -7.15
C LEU A 165 -11.97 -1.16 -6.07
N GLY A 166 -12.75 -0.64 -5.15
CA GLY A 166 -13.22 -1.37 -3.98
C GLY A 166 -14.74 -1.43 -3.86
N LEU A 167 -15.21 -2.56 -3.35
CA LEU A 167 -16.59 -2.79 -2.93
C LEU A 167 -16.58 -3.41 -1.54
N GLY A 168 -17.18 -2.73 -0.58
CA GLY A 168 -17.40 -3.24 0.77
C GLY A 168 -18.90 -3.40 1.05
N PHE A 169 -19.26 -4.40 1.81
CA PHE A 169 -20.63 -4.57 2.27
C PHE A 169 -20.68 -5.11 3.70
N ASN A 170 -21.77 -4.75 4.36
CA ASN A 170 -22.16 -5.23 5.66
C ASN A 170 -23.66 -5.56 5.60
N TYR A 171 -24.05 -6.77 5.99
CA TYR A 171 -25.44 -7.19 5.93
C TYR A 171 -25.87 -7.88 7.23
N PHE A 172 -26.98 -7.41 7.81
CA PHE A 172 -27.56 -7.93 9.05
C PHE A 172 -28.73 -8.87 8.75
N LEU A 173 -28.61 -10.11 9.20
CA LEU A 173 -29.65 -11.11 9.11
C LEU A 173 -29.95 -11.69 10.51
N ASN A 174 -30.96 -11.17 11.16
CA ASN A 174 -31.29 -11.48 12.57
C ASN A 174 -30.06 -11.25 13.47
N ASP A 175 -29.53 -12.31 14.09
CA ASP A 175 -28.36 -12.28 14.98
C ASP A 175 -27.02 -12.48 14.22
N LEU A 176 -27.07 -12.61 12.91
CA LEU A 176 -25.89 -12.82 12.07
C LEU A 176 -25.51 -11.54 11.32
N THR A 177 -24.22 -11.28 11.27
CA THR A 177 -23.64 -10.19 10.48
C THR A 177 -22.71 -10.79 9.41
N PHE A 178 -22.97 -10.46 8.16
CA PHE A 178 -22.10 -10.80 7.03
C PHE A 178 -21.36 -9.56 6.59
N ARG A 179 -20.03 -9.65 6.52
CA ARG A 179 -19.17 -8.58 6.05
C ARG A 179 -18.25 -9.07 4.96
N GLY A 180 -17.96 -8.23 4.00
CA GLY A 180 -17.02 -8.58 2.95
C GLY A 180 -16.51 -7.37 2.21
N ASP A 181 -15.25 -7.45 1.78
CA ASP A 181 -14.58 -6.46 0.97
C ASP A 181 -13.97 -7.13 -0.27
N PHE A 182 -14.13 -6.48 -1.41
CA PHE A 182 -13.57 -6.90 -2.69
C PHE A 182 -12.76 -5.76 -3.30
N GLY A 183 -11.54 -6.06 -3.72
CA GLY A 183 -10.66 -5.12 -4.39
C GLY A 183 -10.26 -5.60 -5.78
N LEU A 184 -10.43 -4.75 -6.78
CA LEU A 184 -9.87 -4.94 -8.12
C LEU A 184 -8.63 -4.07 -8.27
N PHE A 185 -7.47 -4.71 -8.43
CA PHE A 185 -6.18 -4.07 -8.52
C PHE A 185 -5.71 -3.97 -9.97
N SER A 186 -5.26 -2.78 -10.35
CA SER A 186 -4.54 -2.54 -11.60
C SER A 186 -3.15 -1.99 -11.26
N THR A 187 -2.10 -2.79 -11.44
CA THR A 187 -0.73 -2.42 -11.09
C THR A 187 0.12 -2.24 -12.34
N LYS A 188 0.98 -1.21 -12.32
CA LYS A 188 1.93 -0.94 -13.41
C LYS A 188 3.32 -0.73 -12.83
N ASP A 189 4.30 -1.46 -13.37
CA ASP A 189 5.69 -1.16 -13.13
C ASP A 189 6.07 0.11 -13.91
N MET A 190 6.50 1.14 -13.17
CA MET A 190 6.86 2.43 -13.75
C MET A 190 8.23 2.42 -14.43
N ASN A 191 9.05 1.42 -14.15
CA ASN A 191 10.43 1.32 -14.63
C ASN A 191 10.56 0.41 -15.86
N ASN A 192 10.08 0.87 -17.01
CA ASN A 192 10.22 0.14 -18.28
C ASN A 192 11.67 0.04 -18.78
N ASN A 193 12.63 0.76 -18.19
CA ASN A 193 14.03 0.85 -18.64
C ASN A 193 15.00 0.11 -17.71
N LEU A 194 14.67 -1.11 -17.31
CA LEU A 194 15.50 -1.96 -16.43
C LEU A 194 16.93 -2.21 -16.98
N ARG A 195 17.10 -2.18 -18.30
CA ARG A 195 18.43 -2.36 -18.93
C ARG A 195 19.43 -1.25 -18.59
N VAL A 196 18.96 -0.04 -18.28
CA VAL A 196 19.83 1.11 -17.97
C VAL A 196 20.28 1.11 -16.52
N ALA A 197 19.44 0.64 -15.60
CA ALA A 197 19.74 0.63 -14.17
C ALA A 197 20.77 -0.44 -13.77
N VAL A 198 20.87 -1.52 -14.53
CA VAL A 198 21.74 -2.68 -14.21
C VAL A 198 23.14 -2.54 -14.82
N ASN A 199 23.31 -1.69 -15.83
CA ASN A 199 24.59 -1.49 -16.54
C ASN A 199 25.40 -0.26 -16.07
N ARG A 200 25.08 0.32 -14.92
CA ARG A 200 25.83 1.43 -14.31
C ARG A 200 26.66 1.01 -13.12
#